data_ff1ffb929b0bfd0f9efa80d9751b9c0f
#
_entry.id   ff1ffb929b0bfd0f9efa80d9751b9c0f
#
_cell.length_a   1.000
_cell.length_b   1.000
_cell.length_c   1.000
_cell.angle_alpha   90.00
_cell.angle_beta   90.00
_cell.angle_gamma   90.00
#
_symmetry.space_group_name_H-M   'P 1'
#
loop_
_entity.id
_entity.type
_entity.pdbx_description
1 polymer ?
#
loop_
_entity_poly.entity_id
_entity_poly.type
_entity_poly.pdbx_seq_one_letter_code
_entity_poly.pdbx_strand_id
1 'polypeptide(L)'
;MGMGTSVSGVALSFVKDGWRVAGALAAGGILAIAGVAHAEDRPLAIMGAMVFDATGSAPRLANVVIKDGRIAEVGPDVKAPRGAVVVSAKGKALLPGFFDVHTHWTPAGDPHITPEIANAYIAAGVTTVNDFHQQPESFAPRRQWIGTMASPHVNFVARMSTPGGHGADWADTATTKWVNTPQAARTEVKALVPYKPDFIKAFTDGWRYGASADNTSMDEGTLTALVDEAHRNDIKVLTHTVTVERGQIAARAKVDIIAHSLQDRELDQATIELIKAAGTAYAPTLAVYDPNKGEGAATNPEARKRSEIKFGYALHNTKALHDAGVTVALGTDAGMPGTPHGVSTLREMELLVQAGLSPSEALIAGTANSARALGELDDRGTIEQGKRADLVLVSGAPWANISDVRKTDRVFVDGKLVHGPGVKLPAANSQKAMAPVKVAALIDDFEGEKERSSLGTLRLNDTDGGIDRTVQVAQVIPRTAADHALSIDAKMSIKDDPNAGVIIPLTRGSVQPVDARGYKGVRFEVRGDGAYEFGVTTLNGRWMSAVEGGPEWRTVEVPFTALAPAPGRGGAKGAWSGQDLLQVSIGGSRPAGQKLWAEVDNITFY
;
A
#
# COMPACT_ATOMS: atom_id res chain seq x y z
N MET A 1 58.33 -27.68 11.39
CA MET A 1 58.19 -28.62 10.27
C MET A 1 56.98 -28.15 9.50
N GLY A 2 56.97 -27.41 8.46
CA GLY A 2 57.81 -27.29 7.31
C GLY A 2 57.28 -28.07 6.14
N MET A 3 56.72 -27.32 5.18
CA MET A 3 56.61 -27.56 3.72
C MET A 3 55.22 -27.10 3.23
N GLY A 4 55.01 -26.13 2.52
CA GLY A 4 55.48 -25.45 1.33
C GLY A 4 55.25 -26.24 0.05
N THR A 5 54.18 -25.92 -0.73
CA THR A 5 54.18 -26.15 -2.18
C THR A 5 53.32 -25.11 -2.89
N SER A 6 53.99 -24.39 -3.77
CA SER A 6 53.51 -23.47 -4.79
C SER A 6 52.88 -24.23 -5.97
N VAL A 7 51.86 -23.69 -6.62
CA VAL A 7 51.53 -24.03 -8.02
C VAL A 7 51.17 -22.78 -8.81
N SER A 8 51.90 -22.68 -9.85
CA SER A 8 52.04 -21.83 -11.01
C SER A 8 50.78 -21.29 -11.68
N GLY A 9 50.92 -20.06 -12.18
CA GLY A 9 50.02 -19.42 -13.12
C GLY A 9 50.14 -19.99 -14.55
N VAL A 10 49.04 -19.88 -15.28
CA VAL A 10 49.03 -20.04 -16.74
C VAL A 10 48.44 -18.77 -17.36
N ALA A 11 49.30 -18.10 -18.08
CA ALA A 11 48.94 -17.00 -18.97
C ALA A 11 48.48 -17.55 -20.31
N LEU A 12 47.39 -17.10 -20.85
CA LEU A 12 46.97 -17.32 -22.22
C LEU A 12 47.02 -16.04 -23.03
N SER A 13 47.84 -16.12 -24.08
CA SER A 13 48.17 -15.07 -25.03
C SER A 13 47.04 -14.79 -26.03
N PHE A 14 46.92 -13.50 -26.39
CA PHE A 14 46.13 -13.03 -27.53
C PHE A 14 46.75 -13.43 -28.87
N VAL A 15 45.93 -13.95 -29.78
CA VAL A 15 46.23 -14.00 -31.22
C VAL A 15 45.33 -13.00 -31.92
N LYS A 16 45.97 -12.02 -32.59
CA LYS A 16 45.37 -11.12 -33.57
C LYS A 16 45.41 -11.82 -34.94
N ASP A 17 44.28 -11.91 -35.62
CA ASP A 17 44.27 -12.04 -37.07
C ASP A 17 43.27 -11.05 -37.67
N GLY A 18 43.79 -10.20 -38.52
CA GLY A 18 43.06 -9.22 -39.27
C GLY A 18 42.56 -9.75 -40.63
N TRP A 19 41.39 -9.37 -41.01
CA TRP A 19 40.94 -9.44 -42.40
C TRP A 19 40.50 -8.05 -42.86
N ARG A 20 41.21 -7.56 -43.87
CA ARG A 20 40.85 -6.41 -44.70
C ARG A 20 39.88 -6.88 -45.77
N VAL A 21 38.74 -6.24 -45.91
CA VAL A 21 37.97 -6.21 -47.17
C VAL A 21 37.64 -4.79 -47.55
N ALA A 22 37.87 -4.53 -48.83
CA ALA A 22 37.89 -3.22 -49.46
C ALA A 22 36.51 -2.61 -49.67
N GLY A 23 36.54 -1.30 -49.84
CA GLY A 23 35.42 -0.38 -49.89
C GLY A 23 34.47 -0.49 -51.08
N ALA A 24 33.31 0.09 -50.88
CA ALA A 24 32.48 0.71 -51.91
C ALA A 24 31.88 1.99 -51.33
N LEU A 25 32.27 3.11 -51.91
CA LEU A 25 31.66 4.43 -51.71
C LEU A 25 30.24 4.41 -52.31
N ALA A 26 29.24 4.55 -51.47
CA ALA A 26 27.91 4.98 -51.87
C ALA A 26 27.61 6.33 -51.16
N ALA A 27 27.60 7.40 -51.93
CA ALA A 27 27.10 8.70 -51.48
C ALA A 27 25.59 8.61 -51.30
N GLY A 28 25.14 8.52 -50.05
CA GLY A 28 23.74 8.59 -49.64
C GLY A 28 23.52 9.83 -48.77
N GLY A 29 22.61 10.68 -49.22
CA GLY A 29 22.32 11.98 -48.62
C GLY A 29 21.99 11.89 -47.14
N ILE A 30 22.55 12.79 -46.36
CA ILE A 30 22.18 13.06 -44.97
C ILE A 30 20.79 13.72 -45.02
N LEU A 31 19.74 12.93 -44.88
CA LEU A 31 18.46 13.46 -44.43
C LEU A 31 18.66 13.86 -42.96
N ALA A 32 18.70 15.13 -42.69
CA ALA A 32 18.53 15.67 -41.35
C ALA A 32 17.14 15.26 -40.86
N ILE A 33 17.07 14.19 -40.09
CA ILE A 33 15.88 13.90 -39.31
C ILE A 33 15.85 15.02 -38.25
N ALA A 34 15.09 16.07 -38.56
CA ALA A 34 14.66 17.01 -37.53
C ALA A 34 13.87 16.17 -36.50
N GLY A 35 14.51 15.88 -35.35
CA GLY A 35 13.86 15.21 -34.28
C GLY A 35 12.59 15.98 -33.92
N VAL A 36 11.45 15.32 -34.02
CA VAL A 36 10.21 15.79 -33.44
C VAL A 36 10.47 15.77 -31.92
N ALA A 37 10.88 16.93 -31.39
CA ALA A 37 10.97 17.09 -29.92
C ALA A 37 9.59 16.75 -29.38
N HIS A 38 9.52 15.67 -28.64
CA HIS A 38 8.30 15.27 -27.95
C HIS A 38 7.91 16.41 -27.01
N ALA A 39 6.61 16.67 -26.87
CA ALA A 39 6.08 17.73 -25.99
C ALA A 39 6.51 17.55 -24.50
N GLU A 40 7.10 16.41 -24.17
CA GLU A 40 7.63 16.06 -22.84
C GLU A 40 8.96 16.74 -22.49
N ASP A 41 9.75 17.21 -23.45
CA ASP A 41 11.09 17.81 -23.22
C ASP A 41 11.07 19.33 -23.00
N ARG A 42 9.88 19.95 -23.02
CA ARG A 42 9.78 21.40 -22.86
C ARG A 42 9.80 21.79 -21.39
N PRO A 43 10.66 22.74 -20.97
CA PRO A 43 10.60 23.26 -19.60
C PRO A 43 9.20 23.80 -19.28
N LEU A 44 8.78 23.68 -18.02
CA LEU A 44 7.58 24.31 -17.48
C LEU A 44 8.00 25.50 -16.63
N ALA A 45 7.32 26.64 -16.78
CA ALA A 45 7.57 27.84 -15.99
C ALA A 45 6.26 28.28 -15.30
N ILE A 46 6.24 28.23 -13.96
CA ILE A 46 5.15 28.73 -13.12
C ILE A 46 5.51 30.16 -12.70
N MET A 47 4.74 31.14 -13.21
CA MET A 47 5.11 32.54 -13.12
C MET A 47 4.18 33.35 -12.23
N GLY A 48 4.78 34.15 -11.32
CA GLY A 48 4.07 35.11 -10.47
C GLY A 48 3.30 34.49 -9.32
N ALA A 49 3.74 33.34 -8.79
CA ALA A 49 3.13 32.70 -7.63
C ALA A 49 3.58 33.34 -6.32
N MET A 50 2.72 33.35 -5.32
CA MET A 50 3.14 33.48 -3.93
C MET A 50 3.61 32.11 -3.45
N VAL A 51 4.92 31.90 -3.35
CA VAL A 51 5.54 30.60 -3.04
C VAL A 51 5.69 30.43 -1.54
N PHE A 52 5.05 29.37 -1.01
CA PHE A 52 5.30 28.81 0.32
C PHE A 52 6.20 27.59 0.14
N ASP A 53 7.50 27.72 0.41
CA ASP A 53 8.49 26.67 0.10
C ASP A 53 8.60 25.57 1.16
N ALA A 54 7.89 25.69 2.28
CA ALA A 54 7.91 24.77 3.42
C ALA A 54 9.29 24.61 4.11
N THR A 55 10.23 25.54 3.89
CA THR A 55 11.53 25.56 4.59
C THR A 55 11.50 26.27 5.95
N GLY A 56 10.35 26.84 6.32
CA GLY A 56 10.18 27.74 7.47
C GLY A 56 10.29 29.22 7.11
N SER A 57 10.60 29.55 5.87
CA SER A 57 10.63 30.91 5.36
C SER A 57 9.22 31.47 5.16
N ALA A 58 9.06 32.81 5.28
CA ALA A 58 7.80 33.47 4.94
C ALA A 58 7.48 33.30 3.45
N PRO A 59 6.17 33.21 3.10
CA PRO A 59 5.77 33.17 1.70
C PRO A 59 6.26 34.39 0.92
N ARG A 60 6.72 34.17 -0.31
CA ARG A 60 7.31 35.22 -1.15
C ARG A 60 6.86 35.12 -2.60
N LEU A 61 6.79 36.25 -3.28
CA LEU A 61 6.55 36.27 -4.72
C LEU A 61 7.77 35.68 -5.44
N ALA A 62 7.55 34.62 -6.22
CA ALA A 62 8.62 34.00 -6.98
C ALA A 62 8.07 33.30 -8.22
N ASN A 63 8.99 33.00 -9.14
CA ASN A 63 8.80 32.17 -10.32
C ASN A 63 9.55 30.84 -10.13
N VAL A 64 9.00 29.77 -10.70
CA VAL A 64 9.61 28.43 -10.61
C VAL A 64 9.74 27.87 -12.03
N VAL A 65 10.95 27.45 -12.38
CA VAL A 65 11.23 26.74 -13.63
C VAL A 65 11.47 25.28 -13.33
N ILE A 66 10.80 24.42 -14.09
CA ILE A 66 10.85 22.97 -13.96
C ILE A 66 11.44 22.41 -15.25
N LYS A 67 12.39 21.50 -15.11
CA LYS A 67 13.02 20.77 -16.20
C LYS A 67 13.27 19.33 -15.76
N ASP A 68 12.98 18.37 -16.63
CA ASP A 68 13.21 16.94 -16.39
C ASP A 68 12.57 16.45 -15.05
N GLY A 69 11.36 16.95 -14.76
CA GLY A 69 10.61 16.59 -13.55
C GLY A 69 11.12 17.26 -12.27
N ARG A 70 12.16 18.11 -12.32
CA ARG A 70 12.79 18.74 -11.15
C ARG A 70 12.73 20.25 -11.21
N ILE A 71 12.76 20.89 -10.05
CA ILE A 71 12.86 22.34 -9.89
C ILE A 71 14.27 22.75 -10.33
N ALA A 72 14.35 23.38 -11.50
CA ALA A 72 15.62 23.86 -12.03
C ALA A 72 16.03 25.20 -11.39
N GLU A 73 15.08 26.12 -11.23
CA GLU A 73 15.29 27.45 -10.65
C GLU A 73 14.05 27.90 -9.86
N VAL A 74 14.27 28.65 -8.78
CA VAL A 74 13.21 29.32 -8.01
C VAL A 74 13.70 30.68 -7.53
N GLY A 75 12.94 31.74 -7.78
CA GLY A 75 13.29 33.08 -7.33
C GLY A 75 12.43 34.18 -7.96
N PRO A 76 12.49 35.42 -7.45
CA PRO A 76 11.68 36.52 -7.96
C PRO A 76 12.07 36.96 -9.38
N ASP A 77 13.34 36.86 -9.73
CA ASP A 77 13.89 37.31 -11.01
C ASP A 77 14.03 36.20 -12.05
N VAL A 78 13.65 34.96 -11.72
CA VAL A 78 13.67 33.81 -12.64
C VAL A 78 12.79 34.07 -13.82
N LYS A 79 13.31 33.84 -15.04
CA LYS A 79 12.58 34.06 -16.30
C LYS A 79 12.18 32.72 -16.93
N ALA A 80 11.05 32.70 -17.60
CA ALA A 80 10.66 31.52 -18.38
C ALA A 80 11.68 31.28 -19.52
N PRO A 81 12.27 30.09 -19.62
CA PRO A 81 13.18 29.73 -20.70
C PRO A 81 12.49 29.83 -22.06
N ARG A 82 13.26 30.04 -23.12
CA ARG A 82 12.71 30.04 -24.49
C ARG A 82 12.07 28.68 -24.79
N GLY A 83 10.83 28.71 -25.26
CA GLY A 83 10.08 27.51 -25.59
C GLY A 83 9.42 26.82 -24.39
N ALA A 84 9.52 27.34 -23.18
CA ALA A 84 8.84 26.79 -22.00
C ALA A 84 7.31 26.84 -22.15
N VAL A 85 6.64 25.88 -21.54
CA VAL A 85 5.20 25.99 -21.25
C VAL A 85 5.04 26.93 -20.06
N VAL A 86 4.28 28.01 -20.23
CA VAL A 86 4.12 29.01 -19.18
C VAL A 86 2.76 28.84 -18.51
N VAL A 87 2.77 28.68 -17.19
CA VAL A 87 1.58 28.68 -16.32
C VAL A 87 1.57 29.98 -15.52
N SER A 88 0.57 30.83 -15.76
CA SER A 88 0.35 32.02 -14.92
C SER A 88 -0.21 31.60 -13.56
N ALA A 89 0.50 31.95 -12.50
CA ALA A 89 0.12 31.71 -11.09
C ALA A 89 -0.14 33.02 -10.35
N LYS A 90 -0.37 34.13 -11.07
CA LYS A 90 -0.61 35.44 -10.48
C LYS A 90 -1.84 35.41 -9.56
N GLY A 91 -1.67 35.84 -8.32
CA GLY A 91 -2.71 35.83 -7.29
C GLY A 91 -3.02 34.45 -6.69
N LYS A 92 -2.17 33.47 -6.92
CA LYS A 92 -2.28 32.10 -6.37
C LYS A 92 -1.10 31.76 -5.49
N ALA A 93 -1.30 30.82 -4.59
CA ALA A 93 -0.27 30.22 -3.75
C ALA A 93 0.29 28.97 -4.42
N LEU A 94 1.61 28.82 -4.45
CA LEU A 94 2.30 27.62 -4.86
C LEU A 94 2.96 26.96 -3.65
N LEU A 95 2.63 25.69 -3.40
CA LEU A 95 3.12 24.90 -2.29
C LEU A 95 3.77 23.61 -2.81
N PRO A 96 4.62 22.94 -2.01
CA PRO A 96 4.97 21.54 -2.28
C PRO A 96 3.69 20.70 -2.32
N GLY A 97 3.70 19.62 -3.08
CA GLY A 97 2.62 18.65 -3.04
C GLY A 97 2.45 18.04 -1.66
N PHE A 98 1.22 17.74 -1.28
CA PHE A 98 0.90 17.25 0.04
C PHE A 98 1.23 15.77 0.19
N PHE A 99 1.51 15.36 1.42
CA PHE A 99 1.76 13.97 1.84
C PHE A 99 0.59 13.46 2.66
N ASP A 100 0.34 12.16 2.56
CA ASP A 100 -0.49 11.41 3.49
C ASP A 100 0.24 10.12 3.87
N VAL A 101 0.88 10.12 5.02
CA VAL A 101 1.77 9.03 5.44
C VAL A 101 1.02 7.79 5.96
N HIS A 102 -0.33 7.80 5.95
CA HIS A 102 -1.13 6.68 6.45
C HIS A 102 -2.47 6.55 5.73
N THR A 103 -2.54 5.63 4.78
CA THR A 103 -3.74 5.39 3.96
C THR A 103 -3.98 3.90 3.72
N HIS A 104 -5.23 3.54 3.37
CA HIS A 104 -5.64 2.19 3.03
C HIS A 104 -6.36 2.21 1.67
N TRP A 105 -5.65 1.89 0.59
CA TRP A 105 -6.20 2.08 -0.75
C TRP A 105 -7.29 1.08 -1.10
N THR A 106 -6.90 -0.15 -1.33
CA THR A 106 -7.87 -1.17 -1.77
C THR A 106 -7.67 -2.45 -0.99
N PRO A 107 -8.73 -3.16 -0.62
CA PRO A 107 -8.60 -4.52 -0.11
C PRO A 107 -7.77 -5.39 -1.05
N ALA A 108 -7.10 -6.39 -0.50
CA ALA A 108 -6.40 -7.40 -1.29
C ALA A 108 -7.41 -8.10 -2.23
N GLY A 109 -7.03 -8.31 -3.50
CA GLY A 109 -7.88 -8.94 -4.50
C GLY A 109 -8.96 -8.05 -5.13
N ASP A 110 -8.99 -6.75 -4.79
CA ASP A 110 -9.94 -5.80 -5.36
C ASP A 110 -9.23 -4.58 -5.96
N PRO A 111 -8.63 -4.71 -7.16
CA PRO A 111 -7.85 -3.63 -7.76
C PRO A 111 -8.69 -2.52 -8.42
N HIS A 112 -9.97 -2.75 -8.70
CA HIS A 112 -10.76 -1.93 -9.64
C HIS A 112 -11.00 -0.49 -9.20
N ILE A 113 -10.89 -0.15 -7.92
CA ILE A 113 -11.03 1.23 -7.42
C ILE A 113 -9.69 1.99 -7.35
N THR A 114 -8.55 1.35 -7.65
CA THR A 114 -7.22 1.99 -7.60
C THR A 114 -7.15 3.29 -8.42
N PRO A 115 -7.66 3.35 -9.66
CA PRO A 115 -7.61 4.60 -10.44
C PRO A 115 -8.47 5.71 -9.86
N GLU A 116 -9.61 5.38 -9.27
CA GLU A 116 -10.49 6.35 -8.60
C GLU A 116 -9.80 6.97 -7.38
N ILE A 117 -9.13 6.14 -6.58
CA ILE A 117 -8.35 6.60 -5.43
C ILE A 117 -7.18 7.49 -5.88
N ALA A 118 -6.42 7.10 -6.92
CA ALA A 118 -5.36 7.93 -7.47
C ALA A 118 -5.89 9.30 -7.91
N ASN A 119 -7.03 9.33 -8.62
CA ASN A 119 -7.69 10.56 -9.05
C ASN A 119 -8.10 11.44 -7.85
N ALA A 120 -8.63 10.85 -6.77
CA ALA A 120 -9.04 11.58 -5.57
C ALA A 120 -7.85 12.28 -4.89
N TYR A 121 -6.70 11.61 -4.77
CA TYR A 121 -5.50 12.20 -4.19
C TYR A 121 -4.93 13.33 -5.04
N ILE A 122 -4.74 13.12 -6.35
CA ILE A 122 -4.21 14.19 -7.21
C ILE A 122 -5.15 15.40 -7.26
N ALA A 123 -6.47 15.20 -7.23
CA ALA A 123 -7.43 16.30 -7.18
C ALA A 123 -7.34 17.11 -5.89
N ALA A 124 -6.95 16.48 -4.78
CA ALA A 124 -6.74 17.13 -3.48
C ALA A 124 -5.33 17.76 -3.33
N GLY A 125 -4.45 17.67 -4.33
CA GLY A 125 -3.08 18.18 -4.23
C GLY A 125 -2.12 17.26 -3.49
N VAL A 126 -2.52 16.03 -3.19
CA VAL A 126 -1.67 15.03 -2.53
C VAL A 126 -0.82 14.33 -3.58
N THR A 127 0.49 14.38 -3.41
CA THR A 127 1.46 13.85 -4.37
C THR A 127 2.28 12.67 -3.85
N THR A 128 2.19 12.37 -2.55
CA THR A 128 2.86 11.20 -1.94
C THR A 128 1.97 10.57 -0.87
N VAL A 129 1.82 9.25 -0.92
CA VAL A 129 1.02 8.50 0.05
C VAL A 129 1.69 7.17 0.43
N ASN A 130 1.41 6.69 1.64
CA ASN A 130 1.75 5.33 2.04
C ASN A 130 0.48 4.47 2.07
N ASP A 131 0.48 3.36 1.33
CA ASP A 131 -0.63 2.40 1.30
C ASP A 131 -0.35 1.22 2.22
N PHE A 132 -1.17 1.08 3.26
CA PHE A 132 -1.07 0.04 4.29
C PHE A 132 -1.96 -1.18 4.04
N HIS A 133 -2.67 -1.24 2.94
CA HIS A 133 -3.70 -2.27 2.77
C HIS A 133 -3.27 -3.45 1.91
N GLN A 134 -2.21 -3.31 1.11
CA GLN A 134 -1.83 -4.31 0.13
C GLN A 134 -1.09 -5.50 0.74
N GLN A 135 -1.27 -6.67 0.17
CA GLN A 135 -0.42 -7.83 0.45
C GLN A 135 0.92 -7.71 -0.31
N PRO A 136 2.04 -8.21 0.25
CA PRO A 136 3.36 -8.09 -0.36
C PRO A 136 3.44 -8.61 -1.81
N GLU A 137 2.75 -9.70 -2.13
CA GLU A 137 2.68 -10.24 -3.50
C GLU A 137 2.15 -9.23 -4.54
N SER A 138 1.32 -8.28 -4.12
CA SER A 138 0.73 -7.28 -5.01
C SER A 138 1.61 -6.05 -5.25
N PHE A 139 2.69 -5.82 -4.48
CA PHE A 139 3.48 -4.59 -4.56
C PHE A 139 4.07 -4.36 -5.96
N ALA A 140 4.75 -5.35 -6.52
CA ALA A 140 5.39 -5.20 -7.83
C ALA A 140 4.38 -4.95 -8.97
N PRO A 141 3.31 -5.75 -9.15
CA PRO A 141 2.34 -5.50 -10.20
C PRO A 141 1.56 -4.18 -9.98
N ARG A 142 1.29 -3.77 -8.74
CA ARG A 142 0.65 -2.48 -8.48
C ARG A 142 1.57 -1.30 -8.80
N ARG A 143 2.86 -1.35 -8.44
CA ARG A 143 3.84 -0.32 -8.85
C ARG A 143 3.87 -0.17 -10.36
N GLN A 144 3.91 -1.28 -11.10
CA GLN A 144 3.87 -1.26 -12.55
C GLN A 144 2.60 -0.59 -13.09
N TRP A 145 1.45 -0.96 -12.55
CA TRP A 145 0.17 -0.43 -13.01
C TRP A 145 0.00 1.06 -12.67
N ILE A 146 0.27 1.44 -11.42
CA ILE A 146 0.20 2.84 -10.97
C ILE A 146 1.16 3.71 -11.78
N GLY A 147 2.33 3.21 -12.17
CA GLY A 147 3.27 3.91 -13.05
C GLY A 147 2.73 4.23 -14.45
N THR A 148 1.59 3.65 -14.87
CA THR A 148 0.90 3.99 -16.14
C THR A 148 -0.17 5.08 -15.98
N MET A 149 -0.43 5.52 -14.75
CA MET A 149 -1.47 6.50 -14.40
C MET A 149 -0.87 7.85 -14.04
N ALA A 150 -1.69 8.89 -14.07
CA ALA A 150 -1.48 10.07 -13.26
C ALA A 150 -1.88 9.70 -11.80
N SER A 151 -0.91 9.67 -10.91
CA SER A 151 -1.07 9.18 -9.54
C SER A 151 -0.11 9.94 -8.61
N PRO A 152 -0.39 10.06 -7.31
CA PRO A 152 0.66 10.35 -6.35
C PRO A 152 1.74 9.24 -6.38
N HIS A 153 2.90 9.52 -5.85
CA HIS A 153 3.88 8.48 -5.49
C HIS A 153 3.28 7.62 -4.39
N VAL A 154 3.25 6.31 -4.58
CA VAL A 154 2.66 5.36 -3.64
C VAL A 154 3.74 4.48 -3.05
N ASN A 155 3.96 4.62 -1.74
CA ASN A 155 4.81 3.74 -0.96
C ASN A 155 3.99 2.57 -0.44
N PHE A 156 4.45 1.35 -0.66
CA PHE A 156 3.79 0.13 -0.19
C PHE A 156 4.35 -0.33 1.14
N VAL A 157 3.47 -0.56 2.10
CA VAL A 157 3.81 -0.87 3.49
C VAL A 157 3.45 -2.31 3.82
N ALA A 158 4.45 -3.12 4.18
CA ALA A 158 4.23 -4.47 4.68
C ALA A 158 3.77 -4.42 6.15
N ARG A 159 2.82 -5.29 6.53
CA ARG A 159 2.21 -5.29 7.86
C ARG A 159 2.71 -6.42 8.71
N MET A 160 2.94 -6.14 10.00
CA MET A 160 3.32 -7.11 11.02
C MET A 160 2.50 -6.90 12.29
N SER A 161 1.98 -7.98 12.85
CA SER A 161 1.18 -7.98 14.09
C SER A 161 1.48 -9.20 14.93
N THR A 162 0.85 -9.31 16.08
CA THR A 162 0.87 -10.54 16.88
C THR A 162 -0.27 -11.48 16.48
N PRO A 163 -0.15 -12.79 16.71
CA PRO A 163 -1.29 -13.70 16.56
C PRO A 163 -2.49 -13.25 17.39
N GLY A 164 -3.64 -13.10 16.74
CA GLY A 164 -4.86 -12.58 17.39
C GLY A 164 -4.82 -11.10 17.76
N GLY A 165 -3.77 -10.37 17.40
CA GLY A 165 -3.64 -8.93 17.61
C GLY A 165 -4.41 -8.12 16.58
N HIS A 166 -4.46 -6.80 16.78
CA HIS A 166 -5.04 -5.89 15.82
C HIS A 166 -4.29 -5.98 14.49
N GLY A 167 -5.02 -5.98 13.37
CA GLY A 167 -4.43 -6.17 12.04
C GLY A 167 -4.19 -7.63 11.63
N ALA A 168 -4.15 -8.59 12.59
CA ALA A 168 -4.15 -10.02 12.33
C ALA A 168 -5.55 -10.62 12.33
N ASP A 169 -6.49 -9.96 12.97
CA ASP A 169 -7.88 -10.39 13.13
C ASP A 169 -8.67 -10.41 11.81
N TRP A 170 -8.32 -9.58 10.86
CA TRP A 170 -8.98 -9.44 9.54
C TRP A 170 -8.08 -9.79 8.35
N ALA A 171 -6.91 -10.37 8.59
CA ALA A 171 -5.95 -10.74 7.54
C ALA A 171 -5.32 -12.11 7.85
N ASP A 172 -4.86 -12.79 6.81
CA ASP A 172 -4.04 -13.99 6.95
C ASP A 172 -2.53 -13.63 7.06
N THR A 173 -1.69 -14.63 7.25
CA THR A 173 -0.24 -14.47 7.39
C THR A 173 0.45 -14.06 6.09
N ALA A 174 -0.18 -14.22 4.93
CA ALA A 174 0.36 -13.73 3.66
C ALA A 174 0.20 -12.22 3.53
N THR A 175 -0.83 -11.66 4.15
CA THR A 175 -1.14 -10.22 4.11
C THR A 175 -0.55 -9.47 5.30
N THR A 176 -0.62 -10.05 6.52
CA THR A 176 -0.03 -9.49 7.74
C THR A 176 0.79 -10.57 8.44
N LYS A 177 2.10 -10.36 8.58
CA LYS A 177 2.97 -11.32 9.27
C LYS A 177 2.70 -11.34 10.77
N TRP A 178 2.55 -12.53 11.35
CA TRP A 178 2.25 -12.70 12.77
C TRP A 178 3.50 -13.09 13.53
N VAL A 179 3.91 -12.24 14.46
CA VAL A 179 5.12 -12.41 15.24
C VAL A 179 4.88 -12.15 16.72
N ASN A 180 5.43 -12.99 17.59
CA ASN A 180 5.31 -12.88 19.04
C ASN A 180 6.62 -13.16 19.77
N THR A 181 7.72 -13.23 19.05
CA THR A 181 9.08 -13.35 19.60
C THR A 181 10.07 -12.53 18.78
N PRO A 182 11.18 -12.06 19.40
CA PRO A 182 12.24 -11.37 18.68
C PRO A 182 12.80 -12.14 17.49
N GLN A 183 12.94 -13.46 17.61
CA GLN A 183 13.45 -14.31 16.54
C GLN A 183 12.47 -14.39 15.38
N ALA A 184 11.17 -14.58 15.64
CA ALA A 184 10.14 -14.60 14.61
C ALA A 184 10.08 -13.26 13.88
N ALA A 185 10.16 -12.13 14.61
CA ALA A 185 10.16 -10.79 14.04
C ALA A 185 11.31 -10.61 13.03
N ARG A 186 12.54 -10.98 13.40
CA ARG A 186 13.70 -10.92 12.47
C ARG A 186 13.53 -11.82 11.26
N THR A 187 12.99 -13.01 11.44
CA THR A 187 12.76 -13.97 10.34
C THR A 187 11.74 -13.42 9.35
N GLU A 188 10.61 -12.91 9.84
CA GLU A 188 9.55 -12.39 8.97
C GLU A 188 9.92 -11.07 8.28
N VAL A 189 10.70 -10.19 8.92
CA VAL A 189 11.26 -9.01 8.25
C VAL A 189 12.12 -9.43 7.06
N LYS A 190 13.03 -10.41 7.24
CA LYS A 190 13.85 -10.94 6.14
C LYS A 190 13.02 -11.55 5.02
N ALA A 191 11.93 -12.24 5.36
CA ALA A 191 11.01 -12.82 4.37
C ALA A 191 10.25 -11.74 3.57
N LEU A 192 10.09 -10.53 4.12
CA LEU A 192 9.46 -9.41 3.44
C LEU A 192 10.40 -8.65 2.48
N VAL A 193 11.71 -8.65 2.71
CA VAL A 193 12.69 -7.90 1.89
C VAL A 193 12.60 -8.18 0.38
N PRO A 194 12.41 -9.45 -0.10
CA PRO A 194 12.28 -9.73 -1.53
C PRO A 194 11.10 -9.03 -2.23
N TYR A 195 10.06 -8.68 -1.48
CA TYR A 195 8.89 -7.95 -1.99
C TYR A 195 9.14 -6.44 -2.13
N LYS A 196 10.29 -5.96 -1.61
CA LYS A 196 10.70 -4.54 -1.63
C LYS A 196 9.62 -3.62 -1.04
N PRO A 197 9.19 -3.85 0.22
CA PRO A 197 8.35 -2.89 0.89
C PRO A 197 9.11 -1.58 1.04
N ASP A 198 8.42 -0.44 0.93
CA ASP A 198 9.02 0.87 1.19
C ASP A 198 9.11 1.11 2.72
N PHE A 199 8.15 0.55 3.45
CA PHE A 199 8.07 0.63 4.92
C PHE A 199 7.48 -0.66 5.51
N ILE A 200 7.63 -0.81 6.83
CA ILE A 200 6.95 -1.84 7.61
C ILE A 200 6.02 -1.16 8.63
N LYS A 201 4.77 -1.62 8.73
CA LYS A 201 3.84 -1.25 9.80
C LYS A 201 3.81 -2.32 10.86
N ALA A 202 4.14 -1.98 12.11
CA ALA A 202 3.97 -2.81 13.29
C ALA A 202 2.70 -2.40 14.04
N PHE A 203 1.81 -3.35 14.33
CA PHE A 203 0.69 -3.12 15.24
C PHE A 203 1.17 -3.38 16.66
N THR A 204 1.26 -2.32 17.47
CA THR A 204 1.76 -2.39 18.85
C THR A 204 0.66 -2.58 19.87
N ASP A 205 -0.53 -2.02 19.60
CA ASP A 205 -1.71 -2.27 20.41
C ASP A 205 -2.34 -3.60 20.01
N GLY A 206 -2.80 -4.35 21.00
CA GLY A 206 -3.55 -5.57 20.77
C GLY A 206 -5.01 -5.30 20.42
N TRP A 207 -5.80 -6.37 20.44
CA TRP A 207 -7.20 -6.34 20.00
C TRP A 207 -8.07 -5.29 20.72
N ARG A 208 -7.83 -5.03 22.01
CA ARG A 208 -8.70 -4.17 22.82
C ARG A 208 -8.14 -2.79 23.13
N TYR A 209 -7.10 -2.36 22.45
CA TYR A 209 -6.51 -1.02 22.63
C TYR A 209 -6.24 -0.64 24.10
N GLY A 210 -5.71 -1.58 24.91
CA GLY A 210 -5.38 -1.33 26.29
C GLY A 210 -6.58 -1.27 27.26
N ALA A 211 -7.77 -1.70 26.85
CA ALA A 211 -8.95 -1.72 27.72
C ALA A 211 -8.86 -2.77 28.86
N SER A 212 -7.93 -3.69 28.78
CA SER A 212 -7.56 -4.69 29.82
C SER A 212 -6.18 -5.23 29.51
N ALA A 213 -5.58 -6.00 30.43
CA ALA A 213 -4.35 -6.73 30.16
C ALA A 213 -4.49 -7.50 28.83
N ASP A 214 -3.71 -7.11 27.86
CA ASP A 214 -3.86 -7.54 26.47
C ASP A 214 -2.67 -8.38 26.05
N ASN A 215 -2.83 -9.70 26.09
CA ASN A 215 -1.80 -10.66 25.71
C ASN A 215 -1.50 -10.66 24.19
N THR A 216 -2.28 -9.92 23.42
CA THR A 216 -2.10 -9.81 21.96
C THR A 216 -1.35 -8.54 21.56
N SER A 217 -0.96 -7.68 22.48
CA SER A 217 -0.09 -6.54 22.21
C SER A 217 1.35 -7.00 21.99
N MET A 218 2.02 -6.37 21.01
CA MET A 218 3.43 -6.68 20.72
C MET A 218 4.33 -6.21 21.87
N ASP A 219 5.13 -7.10 22.44
CA ASP A 219 6.07 -6.75 23.50
C ASP A 219 7.27 -5.92 22.97
N GLU A 220 7.93 -5.19 23.88
CA GLU A 220 9.04 -4.30 23.54
C GLU A 220 10.22 -5.03 22.88
N GLY A 221 10.54 -6.25 23.34
CA GLY A 221 11.64 -7.03 22.78
C GLY A 221 11.37 -7.47 21.34
N THR A 222 10.15 -7.90 21.05
CA THR A 222 9.70 -8.28 19.70
C THR A 222 9.69 -7.07 18.77
N LEU A 223 9.15 -5.92 19.23
CA LEU A 223 9.14 -4.68 18.44
C LEU A 223 10.56 -4.16 18.19
N THR A 224 11.44 -4.17 19.19
CA THR A 224 12.85 -3.77 19.03
C THR A 224 13.55 -4.65 18.00
N ALA A 225 13.34 -5.97 18.04
CA ALA A 225 13.93 -6.89 17.08
C ALA A 225 13.42 -6.68 15.64
N LEU A 226 12.13 -6.34 15.50
CA LEU A 226 11.52 -5.97 14.22
C LEU A 226 12.18 -4.71 13.67
N VAL A 227 12.24 -3.63 14.46
CA VAL A 227 12.83 -2.35 14.07
C VAL A 227 14.31 -2.50 13.71
N ASP A 228 15.11 -3.15 14.55
CA ASP A 228 16.51 -3.41 14.28
C ASP A 228 16.73 -4.15 12.95
N GLU A 229 15.91 -5.17 12.66
CA GLU A 229 16.08 -5.94 11.43
C GLU A 229 15.60 -5.15 10.21
N ALA A 230 14.51 -4.38 10.33
CA ALA A 230 14.05 -3.48 9.28
C ALA A 230 15.12 -2.43 8.94
N HIS A 231 15.71 -1.77 9.94
CA HIS A 231 16.77 -0.77 9.76
C HIS A 231 18.05 -1.35 9.14
N ARG A 232 18.41 -2.64 9.43
CA ARG A 232 19.53 -3.31 8.75
C ARG A 232 19.30 -3.49 7.26
N ASN A 233 18.05 -3.43 6.81
CA ASN A 233 17.65 -3.55 5.41
C ASN A 233 17.20 -2.20 4.83
N ASP A 234 17.54 -1.09 5.47
CA ASP A 234 17.18 0.28 5.08
C ASP A 234 15.66 0.51 4.98
N ILE A 235 14.86 -0.23 5.75
CA ILE A 235 13.41 -0.11 5.79
C ILE A 235 13.00 0.57 7.10
N LYS A 236 12.27 1.67 7.01
CA LYS A 236 11.71 2.38 8.16
C LYS A 236 10.46 1.69 8.69
N VAL A 237 10.17 1.90 9.98
CA VAL A 237 9.03 1.29 10.67
C VAL A 237 8.05 2.36 11.16
N LEU A 238 6.78 2.18 10.79
CA LEU A 238 5.65 2.93 11.33
C LEU A 238 4.84 2.00 12.23
N THR A 239 4.10 2.56 13.19
CA THR A 239 3.28 1.75 14.09
C THR A 239 1.79 2.03 13.94
N HIS A 240 0.96 1.11 14.44
CA HIS A 240 -0.38 1.41 14.93
C HIS A 240 -0.28 1.52 16.44
N THR A 241 -0.49 2.70 17.01
CA THR A 241 -0.25 2.97 18.43
C THR A 241 -1.24 4.02 18.93
N VAL A 242 -2.16 3.64 19.83
CA VAL A 242 -3.23 4.54 20.30
C VAL A 242 -3.19 4.80 21.80
N THR A 243 -2.28 4.15 22.55
CA THR A 243 -2.13 4.35 23.98
C THR A 243 -0.76 4.93 24.34
N VAL A 244 -0.70 5.70 25.41
CA VAL A 244 0.54 6.33 25.89
C VAL A 244 1.60 5.28 26.24
N GLU A 245 1.20 4.19 26.89
CA GLU A 245 2.12 3.09 27.23
C GLU A 245 2.76 2.49 25.97
N ARG A 246 1.96 2.23 24.94
CA ARG A 246 2.47 1.68 23.68
C ARG A 246 3.32 2.70 22.92
N GLY A 247 3.00 3.99 23.03
CA GLY A 247 3.85 5.08 22.53
C GLY A 247 5.22 5.11 23.19
N GLN A 248 5.30 4.87 24.51
CA GLN A 248 6.57 4.75 25.22
C GLN A 248 7.39 3.53 24.74
N ILE A 249 6.74 2.38 24.56
CA ILE A 249 7.37 1.17 24.01
C ILE A 249 7.88 1.43 22.59
N ALA A 250 7.06 2.05 21.74
CA ALA A 250 7.44 2.41 20.37
C ALA A 250 8.67 3.33 20.32
N ALA A 251 8.73 4.34 21.19
CA ALA A 251 9.88 5.23 21.31
C ALA A 251 11.15 4.50 21.79
N ARG A 252 11.05 3.62 22.82
CA ARG A 252 12.20 2.83 23.27
C ARG A 252 12.70 1.86 22.21
N ALA A 253 11.80 1.28 21.43
CA ALA A 253 12.12 0.42 20.29
C ALA A 253 12.66 1.21 19.08
N LYS A 254 12.69 2.55 19.13
CA LYS A 254 13.18 3.45 18.08
C LYS A 254 12.44 3.30 16.75
N VAL A 255 11.11 3.19 16.80
CA VAL A 255 10.31 3.26 15.57
C VAL A 255 10.46 4.64 14.93
N ASP A 256 10.37 4.71 13.60
CA ASP A 256 10.53 5.97 12.88
C ASP A 256 9.31 6.88 13.02
N ILE A 257 8.10 6.31 12.99
CA ILE A 257 6.86 7.08 13.09
C ILE A 257 5.86 6.36 13.99
N ILE A 258 5.41 7.02 15.05
CA ILE A 258 4.20 6.62 15.78
C ILE A 258 3.00 7.11 14.97
N ALA A 259 2.22 6.17 14.43
CA ALA A 259 0.97 6.50 13.78
C ALA A 259 -0.23 6.16 14.66
N HIS A 260 -1.21 6.98 14.51
CA HIS A 260 -2.40 7.26 15.28
C HIS A 260 -2.16 8.11 16.53
N SER A 261 -3.28 8.65 17.02
CA SER A 261 -3.26 9.53 18.20
C SER A 261 -3.07 8.71 19.47
N LEU A 262 -2.12 9.11 20.28
CA LEU A 262 -2.06 8.67 21.67
C LEU A 262 -3.21 9.36 22.41
N GLN A 263 -4.29 8.63 22.73
CA GLN A 263 -5.58 9.23 23.06
C GLN A 263 -6.28 8.66 24.30
N ASP A 264 -5.58 7.80 25.06
CA ASP A 264 -6.13 7.23 26.30
C ASP A 264 -5.99 8.16 27.49
N ARG A 265 -5.04 9.12 27.46
CA ARG A 265 -4.79 10.16 28.45
C ARG A 265 -3.85 11.24 27.91
N GLU A 266 -3.67 12.32 28.66
CA GLU A 266 -2.64 13.32 28.39
C GLU A 266 -1.23 12.75 28.58
N LEU A 267 -0.28 13.18 27.75
CA LEU A 267 1.13 12.84 27.88
C LEU A 267 1.75 13.56 29.07
N ASP A 268 2.51 12.85 29.88
CA ASP A 268 3.41 13.46 30.86
C ASP A 268 4.71 13.92 30.19
N GLN A 269 5.44 14.80 30.86
CA GLN A 269 6.69 15.38 30.36
C GLN A 269 7.74 14.29 30.05
N ALA A 270 7.80 13.23 30.87
CA ALA A 270 8.77 12.15 30.68
C ALA A 270 8.50 11.38 29.36
N THR A 271 7.24 11.16 29.03
CA THR A 271 6.85 10.53 27.76
C THR A 271 7.16 11.42 26.56
N ILE A 272 6.89 12.72 26.67
CA ILE A 272 7.22 13.70 25.60
C ILE A 272 8.74 13.69 25.35
N GLU A 273 9.55 13.79 26.40
CA GLU A 273 11.02 13.77 26.27
C GLU A 273 11.54 12.43 25.73
N LEU A 274 10.91 11.31 26.10
CA LEU A 274 11.26 10.00 25.57
C LEU A 274 11.04 9.92 24.05
N ILE A 275 9.87 10.34 23.55
CA ILE A 275 9.54 10.34 22.13
C ILE A 275 10.49 11.28 21.37
N LYS A 276 10.74 12.47 21.92
CA LYS A 276 11.67 13.44 21.34
C LYS A 276 13.10 12.90 21.26
N ALA A 277 13.61 12.33 22.36
CA ALA A 277 14.97 11.79 22.44
C ALA A 277 15.18 10.58 21.51
N ALA A 278 14.13 9.80 21.27
CA ALA A 278 14.16 8.70 20.30
C ALA A 278 14.25 9.18 18.84
N GLY A 279 13.93 10.44 18.56
CA GLY A 279 13.85 10.97 17.20
C GLY A 279 12.62 10.46 16.43
N THR A 280 11.65 9.86 17.13
CA THR A 280 10.44 9.30 16.54
C THR A 280 9.51 10.43 16.09
N ALA A 281 9.06 10.41 14.84
CA ALA A 281 8.04 11.30 14.34
C ALA A 281 6.62 10.85 14.80
N TYR A 282 5.67 11.76 14.74
CA TYR A 282 4.30 11.53 15.17
C TYR A 282 3.29 11.88 14.08
N ALA A 283 2.47 10.93 13.65
CA ALA A 283 1.41 11.11 12.67
C ALA A 283 0.04 10.82 13.32
N PRO A 284 -0.66 11.83 13.85
CA PRO A 284 -1.79 11.63 14.75
C PRO A 284 -3.04 11.04 14.11
N THR A 285 -3.21 11.13 12.80
CA THR A 285 -4.41 10.68 12.08
C THR A 285 -5.72 11.15 12.74
N LEU A 286 -5.81 12.44 13.04
CA LEU A 286 -6.95 13.03 13.75
C LEU A 286 -8.27 12.82 12.99
N ALA A 287 -8.21 12.78 11.65
CA ALA A 287 -9.38 12.65 10.78
C ALA A 287 -10.18 11.38 11.07
N VAL A 288 -9.52 10.24 11.31
CA VAL A 288 -10.22 8.96 11.60
C VAL A 288 -10.86 8.95 12.99
N TYR A 289 -10.36 9.76 13.91
CA TYR A 289 -10.87 9.85 15.29
C TYR A 289 -11.82 11.06 15.51
N ASP A 290 -12.00 11.92 14.50
CA ASP A 290 -12.91 13.07 14.60
C ASP A 290 -14.34 12.60 14.90
N PRO A 291 -14.92 12.95 16.07
CA PRO A 291 -16.28 12.55 16.41
C PRO A 291 -17.33 13.12 15.45
N ASN A 292 -16.96 14.07 14.59
CA ASN A 292 -17.82 14.69 13.59
C ASN A 292 -17.54 14.22 12.15
N LYS A 293 -16.78 13.15 11.96
CA LYS A 293 -16.41 12.63 10.63
C LYS A 293 -17.59 12.08 9.81
N GLY A 294 -18.77 11.91 10.40
CA GLY A 294 -19.97 11.37 9.75
C GLY A 294 -20.01 9.86 9.83
N GLU A 295 -19.82 9.16 8.72
CA GLU A 295 -19.82 7.71 8.68
C GLU A 295 -18.80 7.09 9.67
N GLY A 296 -19.21 6.05 10.40
CA GLY A 296 -18.38 5.42 11.42
C GLY A 296 -18.21 6.22 12.71
N ALA A 297 -18.77 7.43 12.80
CA ALA A 297 -18.84 8.15 14.07
C ALA A 297 -19.80 7.45 15.05
N ALA A 298 -19.47 7.52 16.35
CA ALA A 298 -20.32 6.91 17.38
C ALA A 298 -21.68 7.60 17.43
N THR A 299 -22.75 6.84 17.30
CA THR A 299 -24.14 7.33 17.36
C THR A 299 -24.76 7.22 18.76
N ASN A 300 -24.30 6.23 19.55
CA ASN A 300 -24.71 6.09 20.95
C ASN A 300 -24.13 7.22 21.80
N PRO A 301 -24.92 7.94 22.63
CA PRO A 301 -24.46 9.10 23.40
C PRO A 301 -23.25 8.82 24.30
N GLU A 302 -23.21 7.67 24.98
CA GLU A 302 -22.08 7.29 25.85
C GLU A 302 -20.80 7.00 25.04
N ALA A 303 -20.93 6.31 23.91
CA ALA A 303 -19.81 6.05 23.01
C ALA A 303 -19.31 7.36 22.38
N ARG A 304 -20.23 8.26 22.01
CA ARG A 304 -19.89 9.58 21.48
C ARG A 304 -19.12 10.41 22.51
N LYS A 305 -19.61 10.49 23.75
CA LYS A 305 -18.93 11.20 24.83
C LYS A 305 -17.50 10.65 25.08
N ARG A 306 -17.34 9.32 25.06
CA ARG A 306 -16.00 8.71 25.15
C ARG A 306 -15.10 9.08 23.97
N SER A 307 -15.65 9.09 22.76
CA SER A 307 -14.93 9.51 21.54
C SER A 307 -14.48 10.97 21.62
N GLU A 308 -15.36 11.87 22.10
CA GLU A 308 -15.05 13.30 22.28
C GLU A 308 -13.94 13.51 23.33
N ILE A 309 -13.95 12.78 24.44
CA ILE A 309 -12.88 12.85 25.45
C ILE A 309 -11.56 12.37 24.86
N LYS A 310 -11.54 11.21 24.19
CA LYS A 310 -10.34 10.67 23.55
C LYS A 310 -9.79 11.62 22.48
N PHE A 311 -10.68 12.19 21.68
CA PHE A 311 -10.30 13.17 20.68
C PHE A 311 -9.71 14.45 21.30
N GLY A 312 -10.22 14.89 22.47
CA GLY A 312 -9.62 15.96 23.25
C GLY A 312 -8.17 15.66 23.64
N TYR A 313 -7.91 14.46 24.14
CA TYR A 313 -6.53 14.02 24.42
C TYR A 313 -5.66 13.95 23.15
N ALA A 314 -6.22 13.46 22.03
CA ALA A 314 -5.51 13.42 20.76
C ALA A 314 -5.05 14.81 20.29
N LEU A 315 -5.94 15.81 20.36
CA LEU A 315 -5.61 17.21 20.03
C LEU A 315 -4.55 17.78 20.97
N HIS A 316 -4.74 17.60 22.30
CA HIS A 316 -3.81 18.09 23.33
C HIS A 316 -2.41 17.47 23.13
N ASN A 317 -2.32 16.16 22.98
CA ASN A 317 -1.06 15.44 22.85
C ASN A 317 -0.33 15.78 21.55
N THR A 318 -1.06 16.01 20.45
CA THR A 318 -0.50 16.50 19.19
C THR A 318 0.20 17.84 19.38
N LYS A 319 -0.49 18.79 20.08
CA LYS A 319 0.09 20.09 20.38
C LYS A 319 1.31 20.00 21.31
N ALA A 320 1.21 19.20 22.36
CA ALA A 320 2.30 19.02 23.33
C ALA A 320 3.58 18.44 22.68
N LEU A 321 3.44 17.45 21.81
CA LEU A 321 4.56 16.87 21.05
C LEU A 321 5.15 17.89 20.07
N HIS A 322 4.29 18.63 19.34
CA HIS A 322 4.73 19.69 18.44
C HIS A 322 5.52 20.77 19.19
N ASP A 323 5.02 21.29 20.31
CA ASP A 323 5.66 22.34 21.10
C ASP A 323 7.00 21.88 21.71
N ALA A 324 7.12 20.59 22.00
CA ALA A 324 8.37 19.99 22.43
C ALA A 324 9.39 19.84 21.29
N GLY A 325 9.01 20.06 20.03
CA GLY A 325 9.86 19.94 18.86
C GLY A 325 9.90 18.52 18.25
N VAL A 326 8.96 17.65 18.60
CA VAL A 326 8.77 16.37 17.89
C VAL A 326 8.26 16.66 16.47
N THR A 327 8.80 15.96 15.47
CA THR A 327 8.35 16.08 14.09
C THR A 327 6.92 15.56 13.97
N VAL A 328 5.95 16.45 13.78
CA VAL A 328 4.58 16.09 13.45
C VAL A 328 4.45 15.94 11.95
N ALA A 329 4.11 14.75 11.48
CA ALA A 329 3.80 14.39 10.10
C ALA A 329 2.29 14.26 9.90
N LEU A 330 1.84 14.30 8.66
CA LEU A 330 0.42 14.22 8.32
C LEU A 330 0.06 12.82 7.82
N GLY A 331 -0.84 12.15 8.52
CA GLY A 331 -1.49 10.90 8.10
C GLY A 331 -2.97 10.94 8.45
N THR A 332 -3.82 10.20 7.75
CA THR A 332 -5.28 10.32 7.89
C THR A 332 -6.00 9.04 8.28
N ASP A 333 -5.39 7.88 7.99
CA ASP A 333 -6.06 6.59 7.97
C ASP A 333 -7.20 6.54 6.91
N ALA A 334 -7.00 7.25 5.78
CA ALA A 334 -7.98 7.31 4.70
C ALA A 334 -8.25 5.92 4.11
N GLY A 335 -9.52 5.67 3.77
CA GLY A 335 -10.05 4.35 3.40
C GLY A 335 -10.85 3.71 4.52
N MET A 336 -10.78 4.25 5.77
CA MET A 336 -11.67 3.86 6.86
C MET A 336 -13.02 4.60 6.78
N PRO A 337 -14.09 4.08 7.41
CA PRO A 337 -15.40 4.75 7.42
C PRO A 337 -15.32 6.21 7.89
N GLY A 338 -15.83 7.12 7.08
CA GLY A 338 -15.81 8.57 7.32
C GLY A 338 -14.49 9.27 6.99
N THR A 339 -13.51 8.57 6.45
CA THR A 339 -12.22 9.14 6.02
C THR A 339 -11.97 8.89 4.53
N PRO A 340 -12.67 9.60 3.62
CA PRO A 340 -12.49 9.45 2.18
C PRO A 340 -11.09 9.89 1.72
N HIS A 341 -10.58 9.22 0.70
CA HIS A 341 -9.27 9.50 0.11
C HIS A 341 -9.14 10.94 -0.39
N GLY A 342 -7.98 11.53 -0.22
CA GLY A 342 -7.64 12.89 -0.62
C GLY A 342 -8.29 13.97 0.25
N VAL A 343 -9.60 13.98 0.38
CA VAL A 343 -10.33 14.98 1.19
C VAL A 343 -9.95 14.93 2.66
N SER A 344 -9.68 13.73 3.19
CA SER A 344 -9.26 13.57 4.59
C SER A 344 -7.88 14.16 4.85
N THR A 345 -6.98 14.18 3.88
CA THR A 345 -5.68 14.83 3.99
C THR A 345 -5.83 16.34 4.21
N LEU A 346 -6.75 16.98 3.49
CA LEU A 346 -7.06 18.39 3.70
C LEU A 346 -7.75 18.64 5.05
N ARG A 347 -8.62 17.71 5.48
CA ARG A 347 -9.26 17.77 6.80
C ARG A 347 -8.23 17.61 7.92
N GLU A 348 -7.25 16.73 7.76
CA GLU A 348 -6.18 16.56 8.76
C GLU A 348 -5.40 17.85 8.99
N MET A 349 -5.08 18.63 7.94
CA MET A 349 -4.44 19.94 8.08
C MET A 349 -5.31 20.91 8.90
N GLU A 350 -6.63 20.92 8.68
CA GLU A 350 -7.57 21.73 9.47
C GLU A 350 -7.61 21.27 10.93
N LEU A 351 -7.55 19.96 11.18
CA LEU A 351 -7.53 19.39 12.53
C LEU A 351 -6.21 19.65 13.26
N LEU A 352 -5.09 19.66 12.56
CA LEU A 352 -3.81 20.12 13.14
C LEU A 352 -3.89 21.56 13.61
N VAL A 353 -4.54 22.46 12.84
CA VAL A 353 -4.81 23.84 13.29
C VAL A 353 -5.78 23.85 14.48
N GLN A 354 -6.81 23.02 14.48
CA GLN A 354 -7.70 22.86 15.63
C GLN A 354 -6.97 22.36 16.88
N ALA A 355 -5.93 21.51 16.72
CA ALA A 355 -5.06 21.09 17.81
C ALA A 355 -4.17 22.23 18.37
N GLY A 356 -4.04 23.35 17.63
CA GLY A 356 -3.31 24.54 18.07
C GLY A 356 -2.02 24.83 17.29
N LEU A 357 -1.75 24.13 16.19
CA LEU A 357 -0.71 24.51 15.26
C LEU A 357 -1.15 25.75 14.46
N SER A 358 -0.21 26.60 14.07
CA SER A 358 -0.51 27.65 13.09
C SER A 358 -0.79 27.02 11.70
N PRO A 359 -1.51 27.72 10.82
CA PRO A 359 -1.71 27.25 9.45
C PRO A 359 -0.40 26.91 8.71
N SER A 360 0.66 27.69 8.91
CA SER A 360 1.98 27.42 8.34
C SER A 360 2.62 26.13 8.88
N GLU A 361 2.49 25.88 10.18
CA GLU A 361 3.00 24.63 10.80
C GLU A 361 2.21 23.39 10.32
N ALA A 362 0.89 23.52 10.17
CA ALA A 362 0.07 22.45 9.59
C ALA A 362 0.45 22.16 8.13
N LEU A 363 0.77 23.17 7.32
CA LEU A 363 1.29 22.99 5.96
C LEU A 363 2.66 22.31 5.97
N ILE A 364 3.57 22.71 6.88
CA ILE A 364 4.89 22.07 7.04
C ILE A 364 4.72 20.61 7.48
N ALA A 365 3.76 20.31 8.36
CA ALA A 365 3.45 18.92 8.75
C ALA A 365 3.03 18.07 7.53
N GLY A 366 2.17 18.62 6.66
CA GLY A 366 1.69 17.94 5.44
C GLY A 366 2.66 17.97 4.25
N THR A 367 3.86 18.51 4.40
CA THR A 367 4.87 18.63 3.33
C THR A 367 6.27 18.24 3.84
N ALA A 368 7.10 19.20 4.25
CA ALA A 368 8.49 18.98 4.65
C ALA A 368 8.65 17.99 5.81
N ASN A 369 7.80 18.05 6.83
CA ASN A 369 7.90 17.14 7.99
C ASN A 369 7.52 15.71 7.62
N SER A 370 6.47 15.52 6.83
CA SER A 370 6.10 14.19 6.30
C SER A 370 7.22 13.63 5.43
N ALA A 371 7.78 14.43 4.53
CA ALA A 371 8.94 14.02 3.72
C ALA A 371 10.15 13.65 4.60
N ARG A 372 10.44 14.42 5.66
CA ARG A 372 11.51 14.12 6.62
C ARG A 372 11.25 12.81 7.36
N ALA A 373 10.05 12.59 7.85
CA ALA A 373 9.68 11.37 8.58
C ALA A 373 9.84 10.13 7.70
N LEU A 374 9.49 10.24 6.41
CA LEU A 374 9.67 9.15 5.44
C LEU A 374 11.13 8.99 4.96
N GLY A 375 12.01 9.97 5.19
CA GLY A 375 13.38 9.97 4.66
C GLY A 375 13.47 10.46 3.21
N GLU A 376 12.46 11.19 2.73
CA GLU A 376 12.35 11.67 1.35
C GLU A 376 12.64 13.17 1.19
N LEU A 377 13.01 13.87 2.28
CA LEU A 377 13.16 15.32 2.27
C LEU A 377 14.22 15.82 1.28
N ASP A 378 15.25 15.04 1.01
CA ASP A 378 16.31 15.41 0.04
C ASP A 378 15.77 15.40 -1.40
N ASP A 379 14.72 14.65 -1.68
CA ASP A 379 14.12 14.52 -3.02
C ASP A 379 12.87 15.39 -3.22
N ARG A 380 12.04 15.59 -2.18
CA ARG A 380 10.73 16.28 -2.28
C ARG A 380 10.27 16.87 -0.93
N GLY A 381 9.09 17.50 -0.90
CA GLY A 381 8.47 18.05 0.32
C GLY A 381 8.77 19.53 0.56
N THR A 382 9.69 20.14 -0.20
CA THR A 382 9.96 21.58 -0.22
C THR A 382 10.13 22.10 -1.64
N ILE A 383 9.99 23.43 -1.85
CA ILE A 383 10.24 24.06 -3.14
C ILE A 383 11.67 24.60 -3.15
N GLU A 384 12.63 23.73 -3.48
CA GLU A 384 14.06 24.05 -3.56
C GLU A 384 14.65 23.50 -4.86
N GLN A 385 15.69 24.19 -5.38
CA GLN A 385 16.39 23.77 -6.59
C GLN A 385 16.93 22.33 -6.45
N GLY A 386 16.76 21.54 -7.49
CA GLY A 386 17.20 20.14 -7.58
C GLY A 386 16.15 19.12 -7.11
N LYS A 387 15.19 19.53 -6.29
CA LYS A 387 14.14 18.64 -5.79
C LYS A 387 13.09 18.35 -6.87
N ARG A 388 12.37 17.26 -6.69
CA ARG A 388 11.28 16.82 -7.52
C ARG A 388 10.16 17.88 -7.55
N ALA A 389 9.65 18.13 -8.73
CA ALA A 389 8.60 19.14 -8.91
C ALA A 389 7.20 18.56 -8.67
N ASP A 390 6.98 18.13 -7.43
CA ASP A 390 5.67 17.74 -6.90
C ASP A 390 5.07 18.98 -6.24
N LEU A 391 4.12 19.62 -6.91
CA LEU A 391 3.67 20.96 -6.56
C LEU A 391 2.15 21.07 -6.61
N VAL A 392 1.58 21.90 -5.74
CA VAL A 392 0.16 22.26 -5.78
C VAL A 392 -0.02 23.77 -5.86
N LEU A 393 -0.82 24.20 -6.82
CA LEU A 393 -1.25 25.59 -6.97
C LEU A 393 -2.67 25.72 -6.43
N VAL A 394 -2.86 26.61 -5.46
CA VAL A 394 -4.17 26.83 -4.83
C VAL A 394 -4.57 28.31 -4.88
N SER A 395 -5.86 28.59 -4.83
CA SER A 395 -6.39 29.93 -4.71
C SER A 395 -6.46 30.33 -3.24
N GLY A 396 -5.98 31.55 -2.89
CA GLY A 396 -5.98 32.03 -1.52
C GLY A 396 -4.59 32.03 -0.87
N ALA A 397 -4.56 32.01 0.46
CA ALA A 397 -3.35 32.10 1.29
C ALA A 397 -3.41 31.05 2.41
N PRO A 398 -3.11 29.75 2.11
CA PRO A 398 -3.27 28.65 3.08
C PRO A 398 -2.48 28.83 4.38
N TRP A 399 -1.37 29.54 4.36
CA TRP A 399 -0.58 29.91 5.55
C TRP A 399 -1.26 30.91 6.49
N ALA A 400 -2.31 31.59 6.01
CA ALA A 400 -3.15 32.50 6.81
C ALA A 400 -4.51 31.86 7.14
N ASN A 401 -5.08 31.11 6.20
CA ASN A 401 -6.33 30.38 6.35
C ASN A 401 -6.18 28.97 5.80
N ILE A 402 -6.01 28.00 6.68
CA ILE A 402 -5.72 26.62 6.29
C ILE A 402 -6.77 26.02 5.35
N SER A 403 -8.05 26.41 5.48
CA SER A 403 -9.12 25.88 4.61
C SER A 403 -8.96 26.28 3.13
N ASP A 404 -8.05 27.21 2.81
CA ASP A 404 -7.72 27.52 1.42
C ASP A 404 -7.01 26.36 0.69
N VAL A 405 -6.45 25.37 1.39
CA VAL A 405 -5.93 24.13 0.78
C VAL A 405 -6.97 23.39 -0.06
N ARG A 406 -8.27 23.59 0.24
CA ARG A 406 -9.38 23.00 -0.53
C ARG A 406 -9.62 23.66 -1.89
N LYS A 407 -8.97 24.79 -2.16
CA LYS A 407 -9.13 25.55 -3.40
C LYS A 407 -8.04 25.19 -4.42
N THR A 408 -7.81 23.89 -4.61
CA THR A 408 -6.82 23.35 -5.57
C THR A 408 -7.14 23.84 -6.99
N ASP A 409 -6.17 24.45 -7.65
CA ASP A 409 -6.25 24.92 -9.04
C ASP A 409 -5.51 24.00 -9.99
N ARG A 410 -4.27 23.62 -9.65
CA ARG A 410 -3.45 22.70 -10.44
C ARG A 410 -2.56 21.86 -9.54
N VAL A 411 -2.29 20.65 -9.99
CA VAL A 411 -1.35 19.73 -9.32
C VAL A 411 -0.35 19.22 -10.34
N PHE A 412 0.90 19.20 -9.93
CA PHE A 412 2.02 18.69 -10.70
C PHE A 412 2.66 17.53 -9.92
N VAL A 413 2.90 16.42 -10.61
CA VAL A 413 3.66 15.28 -10.13
C VAL A 413 4.80 15.05 -11.10
N ASP A 414 6.04 14.95 -10.61
CA ASP A 414 7.24 14.88 -11.46
C ASP A 414 7.27 16.00 -12.54
N GLY A 415 6.82 17.19 -12.18
CA GLY A 415 6.74 18.33 -13.09
C GLY A 415 5.66 18.24 -14.18
N LYS A 416 4.89 17.17 -14.21
CA LYS A 416 3.79 16.97 -15.17
C LYS A 416 2.48 17.48 -14.55
N LEU A 417 1.73 18.27 -15.29
CA LEU A 417 0.41 18.75 -14.87
C LEU A 417 -0.58 17.58 -14.91
N VAL A 418 -1.03 17.12 -13.72
CA VAL A 418 -1.91 15.96 -13.54
C VAL A 418 -3.35 16.33 -13.14
N HIS A 419 -3.57 17.55 -12.64
CA HIS A 419 -4.90 18.06 -12.30
C HIS A 419 -4.99 19.55 -12.64
N GLY A 420 -6.16 20.00 -13.09
CA GLY A 420 -6.48 21.40 -13.37
C GLY A 420 -6.99 21.65 -14.79
N PRO A 421 -7.19 22.93 -15.17
CA PRO A 421 -7.73 23.28 -16.48
C PRO A 421 -6.90 22.74 -17.64
N GLY A 422 -7.59 22.05 -18.57
CA GLY A 422 -6.97 21.51 -19.79
C GLY A 422 -6.22 20.18 -19.61
N VAL A 423 -6.20 19.59 -18.42
CA VAL A 423 -5.59 18.29 -18.19
C VAL A 423 -6.40 17.18 -18.84
N LYS A 424 -5.69 16.31 -19.56
CA LYS A 424 -6.22 15.05 -20.08
C LYS A 424 -5.45 13.91 -19.41
N LEU A 425 -6.13 13.20 -18.50
CA LEU A 425 -5.52 12.07 -17.79
C LEU A 425 -5.22 10.91 -18.76
N PRO A 426 -4.19 10.10 -18.47
CA PRO A 426 -3.94 8.84 -19.17
C PRO A 426 -5.17 7.92 -19.15
N ALA A 427 -5.30 7.09 -20.19
CA ALA A 427 -6.42 6.14 -20.27
C ALA A 427 -6.49 5.20 -19.05
N ALA A 428 -5.34 4.85 -18.45
CA ALA A 428 -5.28 4.02 -17.26
C ALA A 428 -6.05 4.60 -16.05
N ASN A 429 -6.19 5.94 -15.94
CA ASN A 429 -6.97 6.57 -14.87
C ASN A 429 -8.50 6.34 -14.98
N SER A 430 -8.99 5.84 -16.10
CA SER A 430 -10.39 5.48 -16.31
C SER A 430 -10.62 3.97 -16.45
N GLN A 431 -9.56 3.17 -16.45
CA GLN A 431 -9.63 1.73 -16.57
C GLN A 431 -9.78 1.09 -15.18
N LYS A 432 -10.73 0.16 -15.02
CA LYS A 432 -10.93 -0.55 -13.75
C LYS A 432 -9.82 -1.54 -13.40
N ALA A 433 -9.00 -1.94 -14.35
CA ALA A 433 -7.92 -2.90 -14.15
C ALA A 433 -6.87 -2.80 -15.26
N MET A 434 -5.76 -3.49 -15.05
CA MET A 434 -4.78 -3.78 -16.10
C MET A 434 -5.44 -4.57 -17.23
N ALA A 435 -4.87 -4.52 -18.43
CA ALA A 435 -5.30 -5.39 -19.53
C ALA A 435 -5.16 -6.86 -19.13
N PRO A 436 -6.16 -7.72 -19.41
CA PRO A 436 -6.11 -9.13 -19.05
C PRO A 436 -5.00 -9.86 -19.82
N VAL A 437 -4.39 -10.84 -19.14
CA VAL A 437 -3.37 -11.72 -19.76
C VAL A 437 -3.93 -13.12 -19.95
N LYS A 438 -3.33 -13.87 -20.86
CA LYS A 438 -3.62 -15.31 -21.00
C LYS A 438 -3.06 -16.06 -19.79
N VAL A 439 -3.76 -17.08 -19.35
CA VAL A 439 -3.35 -17.97 -18.27
C VAL A 439 -3.03 -19.36 -18.82
N ALA A 440 -2.08 -20.07 -18.20
CA ALA A 440 -1.81 -21.47 -18.49
C ALA A 440 -2.99 -22.35 -18.05
N ALA A 441 -3.16 -23.50 -18.68
CA ALA A 441 -4.22 -24.43 -18.30
C ALA A 441 -4.02 -24.96 -16.87
N LEU A 442 -2.82 -25.38 -16.52
CA LEU A 442 -2.48 -25.86 -15.17
C LEU A 442 -2.49 -24.67 -14.18
N ILE A 443 -3.36 -24.73 -13.19
CA ILE A 443 -3.43 -23.78 -12.09
C ILE A 443 -2.53 -24.26 -10.96
N ASP A 444 -2.74 -25.51 -10.51
CA ASP A 444 -1.97 -26.11 -9.43
C ASP A 444 -2.06 -27.65 -9.43
N ASP A 445 -0.90 -28.30 -9.40
CA ASP A 445 -0.76 -29.74 -9.23
C ASP A 445 -0.07 -30.13 -7.91
N PHE A 446 0.22 -29.14 -7.06
CA PHE A 446 0.85 -29.25 -5.74
C PHE A 446 2.22 -29.94 -5.72
N GLU A 447 2.86 -30.13 -6.88
CA GLU A 447 4.18 -30.75 -7.01
C GLU A 447 5.35 -29.75 -6.88
N GLY A 448 5.06 -28.45 -6.89
CA GLY A 448 6.04 -27.37 -6.83
C GLY A 448 6.42 -26.94 -5.40
N GLU A 449 6.67 -25.65 -5.23
CA GLU A 449 6.96 -25.03 -3.93
C GLU A 449 5.77 -25.18 -2.98
N LYS A 450 6.02 -25.51 -1.70
CA LYS A 450 4.97 -25.79 -0.71
C LYS A 450 3.91 -24.69 -0.55
N GLU A 451 4.30 -23.42 -0.71
CA GLU A 451 3.42 -22.28 -0.50
C GLU A 451 2.87 -21.70 -1.81
N ARG A 452 3.38 -22.15 -2.97
CA ARG A 452 3.04 -21.58 -4.28
C ARG A 452 2.36 -22.57 -5.20
N SER A 453 1.39 -22.05 -5.94
CA SER A 453 0.76 -22.78 -7.04
C SER A 453 1.72 -22.97 -8.22
N SER A 454 1.33 -23.81 -9.17
CA SER A 454 2.06 -24.00 -10.42
C SER A 454 2.11 -22.73 -11.29
N LEU A 455 1.23 -21.74 -11.02
CA LEU A 455 1.31 -20.39 -11.58
C LEU A 455 2.33 -19.49 -10.89
N GLY A 456 3.01 -19.97 -9.82
CA GLY A 456 3.97 -19.20 -9.02
C GLY A 456 3.33 -18.20 -8.06
N THR A 457 2.02 -18.28 -7.79
CA THR A 457 1.28 -17.42 -6.88
C THR A 457 1.14 -18.04 -5.50
N LEU A 458 1.10 -17.24 -4.43
CA LEU A 458 0.89 -17.75 -3.07
C LEU A 458 -0.54 -18.29 -2.92
N ARG A 459 -0.66 -19.47 -2.30
CA ARG A 459 -1.93 -19.97 -1.81
C ARG A 459 -2.32 -19.21 -0.54
N LEU A 460 -3.56 -18.77 -0.44
CA LEU A 460 -4.07 -17.97 0.67
C LEU A 460 -5.17 -18.73 1.40
N ASN A 461 -5.20 -18.61 2.74
CA ASN A 461 -6.31 -19.12 3.50
C ASN A 461 -7.58 -18.28 3.25
N ASP A 462 -8.72 -18.95 3.10
CA ASP A 462 -10.05 -18.36 2.98
C ASP A 462 -10.88 -18.76 4.20
N THR A 463 -10.87 -17.92 5.24
CA THR A 463 -11.65 -18.16 6.45
C THR A 463 -12.46 -16.92 6.82
N ASP A 464 -13.53 -17.11 7.61
CA ASP A 464 -14.24 -16.02 8.24
C ASP A 464 -13.28 -15.19 9.12
N GLY A 465 -13.29 -13.87 8.98
CA GLY A 465 -12.39 -12.96 9.70
C GLY A 465 -12.64 -12.92 11.22
N GLY A 466 -11.78 -12.22 11.95
CA GLY A 466 -11.88 -12.02 13.39
C GLY A 466 -10.95 -12.90 14.20
N ILE A 467 -10.81 -12.58 15.51
CA ILE A 467 -9.99 -13.36 16.45
C ILE A 467 -10.60 -14.72 16.77
N ASP A 468 -11.89 -14.84 16.56
CA ASP A 468 -12.74 -16.02 16.79
C ASP A 468 -13.05 -16.75 15.49
N ARG A 469 -12.22 -16.55 14.44
CA ARG A 469 -12.38 -17.17 13.12
C ARG A 469 -12.30 -18.69 13.16
N THR A 470 -12.78 -19.32 12.12
CA THR A 470 -12.54 -20.73 11.82
C THR A 470 -11.07 -21.08 11.93
N VAL A 471 -10.74 -22.12 12.68
CA VAL A 471 -9.38 -22.64 12.78
C VAL A 471 -9.15 -23.58 11.60
N GLN A 472 -8.17 -23.27 10.76
CA GLN A 472 -7.83 -24.02 9.57
C GLN A 472 -6.36 -24.35 9.51
N VAL A 473 -6.05 -25.56 9.02
CA VAL A 473 -4.74 -25.97 8.53
C VAL A 473 -4.90 -26.34 7.07
N ALA A 474 -4.22 -25.62 6.18
CA ALA A 474 -4.12 -25.97 4.77
C ALA A 474 -2.65 -26.26 4.44
N GLN A 475 -2.35 -27.45 3.95
CA GLN A 475 -0.97 -27.88 3.69
C GLN A 475 -0.89 -28.89 2.55
N VAL A 476 0.21 -28.86 1.82
CA VAL A 476 0.53 -29.89 0.83
C VAL A 476 0.99 -31.15 1.54
N ILE A 477 0.34 -32.26 1.25
CA ILE A 477 0.60 -33.58 1.83
C ILE A 477 0.91 -34.60 0.72
N PRO A 478 1.66 -35.68 0.99
CA PRO A 478 1.80 -36.78 0.06
C PRO A 478 0.45 -37.47 -0.19
N ARG A 479 0.06 -37.60 -1.46
CA ARG A 479 -1.05 -38.44 -1.92
C ARG A 479 -0.58 -39.87 -2.24
N THR A 480 0.60 -39.93 -2.84
CA THR A 480 1.37 -41.18 -3.06
C THR A 480 2.85 -40.91 -2.83
N ALA A 481 3.75 -41.86 -3.14
CA ALA A 481 5.18 -41.64 -3.03
C ALA A 481 5.74 -40.57 -4.00
N ALA A 482 5.02 -40.27 -5.09
CA ALA A 482 5.44 -39.36 -6.16
C ALA A 482 4.37 -38.31 -6.52
N ASP A 483 3.37 -38.14 -5.69
CA ASP A 483 2.20 -37.29 -5.98
C ASP A 483 1.72 -36.63 -4.71
N HIS A 484 1.35 -35.35 -4.77
CA HIS A 484 0.93 -34.55 -3.64
C HIS A 484 -0.46 -33.98 -3.85
N ALA A 485 -1.09 -33.58 -2.77
CA ALA A 485 -2.39 -32.91 -2.79
C ALA A 485 -2.44 -31.84 -1.71
N LEU A 486 -3.31 -30.86 -1.84
CA LEU A 486 -3.63 -29.90 -0.80
C LEU A 486 -4.66 -30.50 0.16
N SER A 487 -4.30 -30.67 1.44
CA SER A 487 -5.26 -30.96 2.51
C SER A 487 -5.75 -29.67 3.16
N ILE A 488 -7.07 -29.59 3.38
CA ILE A 488 -7.75 -28.53 4.12
C ILE A 488 -8.48 -29.19 5.27
N ASP A 489 -7.99 -28.93 6.49
CA ASP A 489 -8.58 -29.41 7.73
C ASP A 489 -9.05 -28.21 8.55
N ALA A 490 -10.32 -28.13 8.89
CA ALA A 490 -10.85 -27.01 9.63
C ALA A 490 -11.83 -27.40 10.72
N LYS A 491 -11.92 -26.54 11.75
CA LYS A 491 -13.00 -26.51 12.71
C LYS A 491 -13.67 -25.15 12.63
N MET A 492 -14.93 -25.16 12.21
CA MET A 492 -15.72 -23.96 12.02
C MET A 492 -15.81 -23.13 13.30
N SER A 493 -15.80 -21.82 13.15
CA SER A 493 -16.10 -20.88 14.23
C SER A 493 -17.53 -21.06 14.73
N ILE A 494 -17.89 -20.32 15.78
CA ILE A 494 -19.27 -20.33 16.34
C ILE A 494 -20.13 -19.21 15.73
N LYS A 495 -19.68 -18.57 14.65
CA LYS A 495 -20.41 -17.53 13.92
C LYS A 495 -21.54 -18.10 13.08
N ASP A 496 -22.42 -17.21 12.61
CA ASP A 496 -23.57 -17.58 11.79
C ASP A 496 -23.17 -18.07 10.38
N ASP A 497 -22.06 -17.59 9.85
CA ASP A 497 -21.57 -17.92 8.50
C ASP A 497 -20.06 -18.24 8.50
N PRO A 498 -19.65 -19.35 9.15
CA PRO A 498 -18.27 -19.76 9.20
C PRO A 498 -17.84 -20.42 7.89
N ASN A 499 -16.63 -20.15 7.45
CA ASN A 499 -16.07 -20.78 6.24
C ASN A 499 -14.62 -21.20 6.41
N ALA A 500 -14.22 -22.18 5.60
CA ALA A 500 -12.84 -22.64 5.45
C ALA A 500 -12.55 -22.95 3.99
N GLY A 501 -11.35 -22.65 3.54
CA GLY A 501 -10.94 -22.92 2.17
C GLY A 501 -9.58 -22.33 1.83
N VAL A 502 -9.22 -22.43 0.56
CA VAL A 502 -7.99 -21.88 -0.01
C VAL A 502 -8.33 -21.08 -1.26
N ILE A 503 -7.70 -19.92 -1.38
CA ILE A 503 -7.70 -19.08 -2.56
C ILE A 503 -6.39 -19.27 -3.30
N ILE A 504 -6.45 -19.43 -4.62
CA ILE A 504 -5.30 -19.48 -5.51
C ILE A 504 -5.42 -18.30 -6.48
N PRO A 505 -4.62 -17.22 -6.31
CA PRO A 505 -4.54 -16.13 -7.25
C PRO A 505 -4.07 -16.60 -8.63
N LEU A 506 -4.69 -16.12 -9.70
CA LEU A 506 -4.30 -16.47 -11.08
C LEU A 506 -3.13 -15.63 -11.58
N THR A 507 -2.88 -14.48 -10.93
CA THR A 507 -1.70 -13.64 -11.11
C THR A 507 -1.20 -13.16 -9.75
N ARG A 508 0.05 -12.68 -9.68
CA ARG A 508 0.62 -12.22 -8.40
C ARG A 508 -0.25 -11.16 -7.73
N GLY A 509 -0.67 -11.48 -6.50
CA GLY A 509 -1.50 -10.60 -5.68
C GLY A 509 -2.88 -10.32 -6.25
N SER A 510 -3.39 -11.11 -7.19
CA SER A 510 -4.69 -10.92 -7.85
C SER A 510 -4.87 -9.51 -8.46
N VAL A 511 -3.80 -8.87 -8.94
CA VAL A 511 -3.85 -7.49 -9.45
C VAL A 511 -4.25 -7.44 -10.92
N GLN A 512 -3.62 -8.27 -11.75
CA GLN A 512 -3.90 -8.33 -13.18
C GLN A 512 -4.91 -9.42 -13.48
N PRO A 513 -6.03 -9.12 -14.15
CA PRO A 513 -7.00 -10.14 -14.51
C PRO A 513 -6.47 -11.07 -15.59
N VAL A 514 -7.04 -12.27 -15.70
CA VAL A 514 -6.75 -13.22 -16.76
C VAL A 514 -7.95 -13.41 -17.69
N ASP A 515 -7.66 -13.68 -18.96
CA ASP A 515 -8.59 -14.06 -19.99
C ASP A 515 -8.64 -15.59 -20.10
N ALA A 516 -9.72 -16.17 -19.59
CA ALA A 516 -9.98 -17.60 -19.61
C ALA A 516 -11.02 -18.03 -20.67
N ARG A 517 -11.39 -17.16 -21.62
CA ARG A 517 -12.39 -17.47 -22.65
C ARG A 517 -12.00 -18.63 -23.60
N GLY A 518 -10.72 -18.99 -23.62
CA GLY A 518 -10.22 -20.17 -24.36
C GLY A 518 -10.58 -21.51 -23.69
N TYR A 519 -11.13 -21.48 -22.48
CA TYR A 519 -11.47 -22.65 -21.69
C TYR A 519 -12.98 -22.74 -21.49
N LYS A 520 -13.46 -23.95 -21.13
CA LYS A 520 -14.89 -24.21 -20.85
C LYS A 520 -15.23 -24.17 -19.37
N GLY A 521 -14.23 -24.41 -18.51
CA GLY A 521 -14.40 -24.50 -17.07
C GLY A 521 -13.10 -24.85 -16.35
N VAL A 522 -13.23 -25.25 -15.09
CA VAL A 522 -12.13 -25.75 -14.25
C VAL A 522 -12.42 -27.21 -13.87
N ARG A 523 -11.41 -28.05 -13.97
CA ARG A 523 -11.42 -29.45 -13.54
C ARG A 523 -10.39 -29.65 -12.45
N PHE A 524 -10.70 -30.47 -11.46
CA PHE A 524 -9.82 -30.85 -10.38
C PHE A 524 -10.22 -32.21 -9.80
N GLU A 525 -9.34 -32.81 -9.02
CA GLU A 525 -9.63 -33.99 -8.24
C GLU A 525 -9.93 -33.60 -6.80
N VAL A 526 -10.89 -34.25 -6.16
CA VAL A 526 -11.29 -33.98 -4.79
C VAL A 526 -11.71 -35.24 -4.06
N ARG A 527 -11.38 -35.32 -2.77
CA ARG A 527 -11.98 -36.23 -1.80
C ARG A 527 -12.24 -35.50 -0.48
N GLY A 528 -13.11 -36.02 0.37
CA GLY A 528 -13.40 -35.37 1.66
C GLY A 528 -14.73 -35.81 2.27
N ASP A 529 -15.21 -35.03 3.22
CA ASP A 529 -16.33 -35.38 4.11
C ASP A 529 -17.69 -34.85 3.69
N GLY A 530 -17.85 -34.33 2.46
CA GLY A 530 -19.18 -33.87 2.00
C GLY A 530 -19.16 -32.84 0.89
N ALA A 531 -20.08 -31.89 0.92
CA ALA A 531 -20.23 -30.86 -0.08
C ALA A 531 -19.25 -29.71 0.12
N TYR A 532 -18.77 -29.15 -0.97
CA TYR A 532 -17.85 -28.01 -1.02
C TYR A 532 -18.34 -26.98 -2.00
N GLU A 533 -17.62 -25.87 -2.09
CA GLU A 533 -17.84 -24.78 -3.03
C GLU A 533 -16.56 -24.54 -3.84
N PHE A 534 -16.72 -24.50 -5.15
CA PHE A 534 -15.69 -23.96 -6.03
C PHE A 534 -16.08 -22.54 -6.40
N GLY A 535 -15.15 -21.58 -6.20
CA GLY A 535 -15.38 -20.17 -6.47
C GLY A 535 -14.43 -19.61 -7.51
N VAL A 536 -14.89 -18.60 -8.24
CA VAL A 536 -14.07 -17.73 -9.11
C VAL A 536 -14.37 -16.29 -8.77
N THR A 537 -13.35 -15.55 -8.36
CA THR A 537 -13.46 -14.10 -8.16
C THR A 537 -13.06 -13.37 -9.44
N THR A 538 -13.91 -12.45 -9.86
CA THR A 538 -13.70 -11.57 -11.01
C THR A 538 -13.67 -10.12 -10.58
N LEU A 539 -13.37 -9.20 -11.48
CA LEU A 539 -13.49 -7.75 -11.22
C LEU A 539 -14.90 -7.30 -10.82
N ASN A 540 -15.91 -8.12 -11.10
CA ASN A 540 -17.31 -7.79 -10.83
C ASN A 540 -17.91 -8.57 -9.65
N GLY A 541 -17.09 -9.32 -8.91
CA GLY A 541 -17.47 -10.09 -7.73
C GLY A 541 -17.24 -11.59 -7.86
N ARG A 542 -17.70 -12.34 -6.86
CA ARG A 542 -17.48 -13.78 -6.74
C ARG A 542 -18.60 -14.58 -7.42
N TRP A 543 -18.20 -15.57 -8.19
CA TRP A 543 -19.03 -16.64 -8.76
C TRP A 543 -18.74 -17.94 -8.05
N MET A 544 -19.72 -18.83 -7.93
CA MET A 544 -19.54 -20.11 -7.25
C MET A 544 -20.40 -21.22 -7.85
N SER A 545 -19.98 -22.44 -7.59
CA SER A 545 -20.74 -23.68 -7.89
C SER A 545 -20.55 -24.67 -6.74
N ALA A 546 -21.59 -25.39 -6.39
CA ALA A 546 -21.50 -26.49 -5.43
C ALA A 546 -20.74 -27.67 -6.04
N VAL A 547 -19.98 -28.36 -5.22
CA VAL A 547 -19.16 -29.54 -5.56
C VAL A 547 -19.38 -30.60 -4.50
N GLU A 548 -19.68 -31.82 -4.91
CA GLU A 548 -19.80 -32.94 -4.00
C GLU A 548 -18.46 -33.69 -3.89
N GLY A 549 -17.99 -33.86 -2.67
CA GLY A 549 -16.88 -34.76 -2.33
C GLY A 549 -17.34 -36.14 -1.91
N GLY A 550 -16.42 -36.95 -1.46
CA GLY A 550 -16.65 -38.28 -0.90
C GLY A 550 -15.32 -38.87 -0.43
N PRO A 551 -15.32 -40.03 0.26
CA PRO A 551 -14.10 -40.60 0.85
C PRO A 551 -13.06 -41.02 -0.19
N GLU A 552 -13.50 -41.27 -1.44
CA GLU A 552 -12.61 -41.66 -2.54
C GLU A 552 -12.34 -40.48 -3.46
N TRP A 553 -11.16 -40.46 -4.08
CA TRP A 553 -10.80 -39.47 -5.07
C TRP A 553 -11.73 -39.52 -6.29
N ARG A 554 -12.19 -38.37 -6.72
CA ARG A 554 -13.03 -38.20 -7.91
C ARG A 554 -12.64 -36.95 -8.67
N THR A 555 -12.69 -37.04 -9.98
CA THR A 555 -12.55 -35.87 -10.86
C THR A 555 -13.87 -35.11 -10.92
N VAL A 556 -13.81 -33.81 -10.73
CA VAL A 556 -14.94 -32.89 -10.84
C VAL A 556 -14.64 -31.89 -11.96
N GLU A 557 -15.64 -31.65 -12.82
CA GLU A 557 -15.64 -30.59 -13.81
C GLU A 557 -16.67 -29.53 -13.42
N VAL A 558 -16.23 -28.28 -13.32
CA VAL A 558 -17.09 -27.12 -13.09
C VAL A 558 -17.06 -26.27 -14.36
N PRO A 559 -18.03 -26.45 -15.28
CA PRO A 559 -18.12 -25.61 -16.45
C PRO A 559 -18.49 -24.17 -16.04
N PHE A 560 -17.95 -23.17 -16.72
CA PHE A 560 -18.27 -21.77 -16.42
C PHE A 560 -19.76 -21.44 -16.49
N THR A 561 -20.51 -22.22 -17.25
CA THR A 561 -21.97 -22.11 -17.33
C THR A 561 -22.73 -22.61 -16.08
N ALA A 562 -22.05 -23.36 -15.21
CA ALA A 562 -22.60 -23.80 -13.92
C ALA A 562 -22.32 -22.81 -12.77
N LEU A 563 -21.51 -21.79 -13.03
CA LEU A 563 -21.21 -20.76 -12.04
C LEU A 563 -22.39 -19.80 -11.88
N ALA A 564 -22.79 -19.54 -10.66
CA ALA A 564 -23.79 -18.54 -10.29
C ALA A 564 -23.15 -17.45 -9.40
N PRO A 565 -23.69 -16.22 -9.38
CA PRO A 565 -23.22 -15.20 -8.43
C PRO A 565 -23.30 -15.73 -7.00
N ALA A 566 -22.21 -15.57 -6.24
CA ALA A 566 -22.18 -15.94 -4.84
C ALA A 566 -23.25 -15.13 -4.05
N PRO A 567 -23.85 -15.68 -3.00
CA PRO A 567 -24.80 -14.96 -2.16
C PRO A 567 -24.11 -13.81 -1.40
N GLY A 568 -24.88 -12.80 -1.00
CA GLY A 568 -24.41 -11.70 -0.15
C GLY A 568 -23.66 -10.60 -0.88
N ARG A 569 -22.95 -9.76 -0.11
CA ARG A 569 -22.32 -8.52 -0.58
C ARG A 569 -21.21 -8.71 -1.62
N GLY A 570 -20.50 -9.85 -1.58
CA GLY A 570 -19.38 -10.15 -2.48
C GLY A 570 -19.81 -10.83 -3.78
N GLY A 571 -21.09 -11.13 -3.96
CA GLY A 571 -21.60 -11.80 -5.16
C GLY A 571 -21.43 -10.97 -6.42
N ALA A 572 -21.13 -11.65 -7.53
CA ALA A 572 -20.89 -11.02 -8.81
C ALA A 572 -22.12 -10.25 -9.32
N LYS A 573 -21.84 -9.10 -9.93
CA LYS A 573 -22.86 -8.26 -10.56
C LYS A 573 -22.71 -8.31 -12.09
N GLY A 574 -23.79 -8.59 -12.79
CA GLY A 574 -23.80 -8.63 -14.26
C GLY A 574 -23.61 -10.04 -14.83
N ALA A 575 -23.20 -10.12 -16.08
CA ALA A 575 -23.01 -11.38 -16.79
C ALA A 575 -21.56 -11.89 -16.65
N TRP A 576 -21.39 -13.21 -16.68
CA TRP A 576 -20.06 -13.83 -16.78
C TRP A 576 -19.35 -13.40 -18.07
N SER A 577 -18.13 -12.90 -17.95
CA SER A 577 -17.33 -12.41 -19.08
C SER A 577 -16.23 -13.38 -19.52
N GLY A 578 -15.67 -14.13 -18.58
CA GLY A 578 -14.53 -15.02 -18.79
C GLY A 578 -13.20 -14.34 -19.08
N GLN A 579 -13.12 -13.02 -19.02
CA GLN A 579 -11.89 -12.25 -19.33
C GLN A 579 -11.40 -11.35 -18.19
N ASP A 580 -11.98 -11.51 -17.00
CA ASP A 580 -11.72 -10.64 -15.85
C ASP A 580 -11.49 -11.45 -14.56
N LEU A 581 -11.00 -12.69 -14.68
CA LEU A 581 -10.76 -13.57 -13.54
C LEU A 581 -9.53 -13.12 -12.76
N LEU A 582 -9.63 -13.13 -11.44
CA LEU A 582 -8.54 -12.74 -10.54
C LEU A 582 -7.98 -13.93 -9.76
N GLN A 583 -8.85 -14.82 -9.29
CA GLN A 583 -8.48 -15.95 -8.45
C GLN A 583 -9.56 -17.05 -8.49
N VAL A 584 -9.14 -18.26 -8.17
CA VAL A 584 -10.06 -19.39 -7.88
C VAL A 584 -10.00 -19.71 -6.40
N SER A 585 -11.06 -20.34 -5.88
CA SER A 585 -11.13 -20.80 -4.49
C SER A 585 -11.82 -22.14 -4.38
N ILE A 586 -11.42 -22.92 -3.39
CA ILE A 586 -12.09 -24.16 -3.03
C ILE A 586 -12.18 -24.27 -1.51
N GLY A 587 -13.33 -24.65 -1.00
CA GLY A 587 -13.60 -24.75 0.42
C GLY A 587 -15.07 -25.03 0.70
N GLY A 588 -15.56 -24.53 1.82
CA GLY A 588 -16.97 -24.65 2.16
C GLY A 588 -17.31 -24.18 3.56
N SER A 589 -18.58 -24.17 3.84
CA SER A 589 -19.14 -23.89 5.15
C SER A 589 -19.73 -25.16 5.77
N ARG A 590 -19.69 -25.23 7.09
CA ARG A 590 -20.37 -26.24 7.91
C ARG A 590 -21.05 -25.52 9.07
N PRO A 591 -22.07 -26.11 9.71
CA PRO A 591 -22.62 -25.58 10.94
C PRO A 591 -21.54 -25.26 11.99
N ALA A 592 -21.79 -24.24 12.80
CA ALA A 592 -20.87 -23.75 13.84
C ALA A 592 -20.27 -24.89 14.68
N GLY A 593 -18.95 -24.87 14.85
CA GLY A 593 -18.20 -25.86 15.63
C GLY A 593 -17.97 -27.22 14.97
N GLN A 594 -18.55 -27.47 13.79
CA GLN A 594 -18.31 -28.71 13.05
C GLN A 594 -16.95 -28.69 12.33
N LYS A 595 -16.48 -29.85 11.92
CA LYS A 595 -15.25 -30.03 11.16
C LYS A 595 -15.55 -30.03 9.67
N LEU A 596 -14.57 -29.63 8.89
CA LEU A 596 -14.48 -29.78 7.44
C LEU A 596 -13.14 -30.44 7.13
N TRP A 597 -13.16 -31.43 6.26
CA TRP A 597 -11.98 -32.03 5.68
C TRP A 597 -12.13 -32.14 4.17
N ALA A 598 -11.15 -31.66 3.42
CA ALA A 598 -11.04 -31.81 1.97
C ALA A 598 -9.60 -32.03 1.56
N GLU A 599 -9.38 -32.84 0.55
CA GLU A 599 -8.13 -32.90 -0.20
C GLU A 599 -8.43 -32.60 -1.66
N VAL A 600 -7.55 -31.81 -2.29
CA VAL A 600 -7.73 -31.33 -3.66
C VAL A 600 -6.41 -31.48 -4.43
N ASP A 601 -6.53 -31.85 -5.71
CA ASP A 601 -5.40 -32.03 -6.57
C ASP A 601 -5.71 -31.69 -8.04
N ASN A 602 -4.66 -31.47 -8.85
CA ASN A 602 -4.73 -31.33 -10.30
C ASN A 602 -5.74 -30.25 -10.78
N ILE A 603 -5.71 -29.05 -10.19
CA ILE A 603 -6.58 -27.95 -10.58
C ILE A 603 -6.14 -27.41 -11.94
N THR A 604 -7.01 -27.51 -12.95
CA THR A 604 -6.69 -27.10 -14.32
C THR A 604 -7.89 -26.49 -15.05
N PHE A 605 -7.67 -25.51 -15.86
CA PHE A 605 -8.64 -25.07 -16.87
C PHE A 605 -8.74 -26.15 -17.99
N TYR A 606 -9.94 -26.39 -18.54
CA TYR A 606 -10.17 -27.36 -19.63
C TYR A 606 -11.00 -26.79 -20.77
#